data_f8c8aa995fc7b3cd1453d36c71e10efc
#
_entry.id   f8c8aa995fc7b3cd1453d36c71e10efc
#
_cell.length_a   1.000
_cell.length_b   1.000
_cell.length_c   1.000
_cell.angle_alpha   90.00
_cell.angle_beta   90.00
_cell.angle_gamma   90.00
#
_symmetry.space_group_name_H-M   'P 1'
#
loop_
_entity.id
_entity.type
_entity.pdbx_description
1 polymer ?
#
loop_
_entity_poly.entity_id
_entity_poly.type
_entity_poly.pdbx_seq_one_letter_code
_entity_poly.pdbx_strand_id
1 'polypeptide(L)'
;MKRAVIAGFAAGAAMMVGGALGAVSRSDIKSSDPRTMAEINSETMNPMIGGQAMLPDRDILENIASSPMHSTLVAALKDSGVAAALKTNGQFTVFAPTNAAMAGSTQNKATLARRMSYLIVPGKYDSQALLRLINESGGEARLRTAEGGTLVARMNGPTNIVVMDEKGSTADIAIYDVRDRNGIIHVVDRVLEPNGVARQVAVN
;
A
#
# COMPACT_ATOMS: atom_id res chain seq x y z
N MET A 1 -53.99 -39.97 -18.10
CA MET A 1 -53.57 -40.44 -19.46
C MET A 1 -52.12 -40.03 -19.71
N LYS A 2 -51.27 -40.99 -19.85
CA LYS A 2 -50.12 -41.12 -20.73
C LYS A 2 -49.00 -40.09 -20.62
N ARG A 3 -47.89 -40.48 -20.07
CA ARG A 3 -46.65 -41.11 -20.66
C ARG A 3 -45.71 -40.03 -21.15
N ALA A 4 -44.51 -39.96 -20.76
CA ALA A 4 -43.33 -40.84 -20.65
C ALA A 4 -42.14 -40.17 -21.39
N VAL A 5 -40.97 -40.15 -20.76
CA VAL A 5 -39.74 -40.85 -21.15
C VAL A 5 -38.90 -40.09 -22.22
N ILE A 6 -37.62 -39.89 -22.21
CA ILE A 6 -36.37 -40.62 -22.01
C ILE A 6 -35.22 -39.60 -22.19
N ALA A 7 -34.20 -39.48 -21.39
CA ALA A 7 -32.89 -40.10 -21.37
C ALA A 7 -31.91 -39.73 -22.54
N GLY A 8 -30.68 -39.54 -22.16
CA GLY A 8 -29.50 -39.64 -23.01
C GLY A 8 -28.36 -38.74 -22.51
N PHE A 9 -27.45 -39.24 -21.73
CA PHE A 9 -26.14 -39.79 -22.08
C PHE A 9 -25.23 -38.86 -22.92
N ALA A 10 -24.16 -38.39 -22.32
CA ALA A 10 -22.82 -38.87 -22.71
C ALA A 10 -21.73 -38.27 -21.84
N ALA A 11 -20.92 -39.17 -21.37
CA ALA A 11 -19.66 -38.94 -20.68
C ALA A 11 -18.59 -38.42 -21.65
N GLY A 12 -17.67 -37.64 -21.12
CA GLY A 12 -16.43 -37.27 -21.79
C GLY A 12 -15.39 -36.97 -20.74
N ALA A 13 -14.66 -38.01 -20.35
CA ALA A 13 -13.46 -37.88 -19.53
C ALA A 13 -12.31 -37.39 -20.42
N ALA A 14 -11.54 -36.44 -19.91
CA ALA A 14 -10.15 -36.27 -20.30
C ALA A 14 -9.31 -35.82 -19.12
N MET A 15 -8.31 -36.61 -18.87
CA MET A 15 -7.29 -36.61 -17.82
C MET A 15 -6.31 -35.43 -17.90
N MET A 16 -5.88 -35.03 -16.68
CA MET A 16 -4.48 -34.94 -16.20
C MET A 16 -3.56 -33.90 -16.81
N VAL A 17 -2.97 -33.07 -15.97
CA VAL A 17 -1.69 -33.12 -15.27
C VAL A 17 -1.55 -31.81 -14.47
N GLY A 18 -1.49 -31.81 -13.19
CA GLY A 18 -0.33 -31.84 -12.30
C GLY A 18 0.35 -30.49 -12.13
N GLY A 19 0.10 -29.84 -10.98
CA GLY A 19 0.84 -28.67 -10.50
C GLY A 19 0.22 -28.21 -9.18
N ALA A 20 0.78 -28.67 -8.07
CA ALA A 20 0.35 -28.32 -6.74
C ALA A 20 0.69 -26.86 -6.44
N LEU A 21 -0.30 -26.00 -6.53
CA LEU A 21 -0.40 -24.74 -5.82
C LEU A 21 -1.68 -24.86 -5.01
N GLY A 22 -1.58 -24.71 -3.68
CA GLY A 22 -2.71 -24.86 -2.77
C GLY A 22 -3.85 -23.91 -3.13
N ALA A 23 -4.66 -24.33 -4.06
CA ALA A 23 -5.94 -23.71 -4.35
C ALA A 23 -6.87 -24.17 -3.23
N VAL A 24 -7.31 -23.26 -2.39
CA VAL A 24 -8.49 -23.48 -1.53
C VAL A 24 -9.62 -23.90 -2.46
N SER A 25 -10.04 -25.15 -2.32
CA SER A 25 -11.09 -25.73 -3.16
C SER A 25 -12.38 -24.95 -2.93
N ARG A 26 -13.10 -24.63 -4.00
CA ARG A 26 -14.43 -23.99 -3.94
C ARG A 26 -15.43 -24.72 -3.05
N SER A 27 -15.15 -25.97 -2.67
CA SER A 27 -15.97 -26.79 -1.79
C SER A 27 -15.80 -26.50 -0.30
N ASP A 28 -14.75 -25.76 0.11
CA ASP A 28 -14.48 -25.47 1.51
C ASP A 28 -15.09 -24.15 2.00
N ILE A 29 -15.66 -23.35 1.10
CA ILE A 29 -16.37 -22.13 1.44
C ILE A 29 -17.81 -22.52 1.78
N LYS A 30 -18.11 -22.65 3.08
CA LYS A 30 -19.49 -22.80 3.54
C LYS A 30 -20.29 -21.61 3.04
N SER A 31 -21.42 -21.88 2.40
CA SER A 31 -22.35 -20.89 1.82
C SER A 31 -22.98 -19.91 2.86
N SER A 32 -22.50 -19.92 4.07
CA SER A 32 -22.89 -19.09 5.21
C SER A 32 -21.81 -18.05 5.61
N ASP A 33 -20.71 -17.92 4.88
CA ASP A 33 -19.76 -16.84 5.14
C ASP A 33 -20.34 -15.53 4.58
N PRO A 34 -20.58 -14.50 5.42
CA PRO A 34 -21.19 -13.24 4.99
C PRO A 34 -20.25 -12.41 4.09
N ARG A 35 -19.02 -12.85 3.90
CA ARG A 35 -18.05 -12.17 3.03
C ARG A 35 -18.28 -12.56 1.58
N THR A 36 -18.36 -11.58 0.71
CA THR A 36 -18.45 -11.83 -0.74
C THR A 36 -17.11 -12.32 -1.28
N MET A 37 -17.12 -13.05 -2.41
CA MET A 37 -15.88 -13.48 -3.08
C MET A 37 -15.00 -12.31 -3.50
N ALA A 38 -15.59 -11.14 -3.73
CA ALA A 38 -14.87 -9.90 -4.01
C ALA A 38 -14.11 -9.38 -2.77
N GLU A 39 -14.72 -9.47 -1.59
CA GLU A 39 -14.10 -9.10 -0.32
C GLU A 39 -12.95 -10.04 0.06
N ILE A 40 -13.16 -11.35 -0.10
CA ILE A 40 -12.11 -12.36 0.16
C ILE A 40 -10.92 -12.15 -0.77
N ASN A 41 -11.15 -11.85 -2.06
CA ASN A 41 -10.08 -11.57 -3.00
C ASN A 41 -9.37 -10.25 -2.72
N SER A 42 -10.09 -9.21 -2.27
CA SER A 42 -9.48 -7.92 -1.93
C SER A 42 -8.62 -7.98 -0.66
N GLU A 43 -8.94 -8.87 0.28
CA GLU A 43 -8.15 -9.06 1.50
C GLU A 43 -6.85 -9.84 1.28
N THR A 44 -6.79 -10.65 0.22
CA THR A 44 -5.66 -11.57 0.00
C THR A 44 -4.72 -11.15 -1.12
N MET A 45 -5.14 -10.25 -2.02
CA MET A 45 -4.32 -9.82 -3.15
C MET A 45 -3.85 -8.38 -3.00
N ASN A 46 -2.53 -8.20 -2.94
CA ASN A 46 -1.95 -6.87 -3.04
C ASN A 46 -2.18 -6.26 -4.43
N PRO A 47 -2.36 -4.94 -4.52
CA PRO A 47 -2.47 -4.25 -5.79
C PRO A 47 -1.17 -4.37 -6.61
N MET A 48 -1.29 -4.30 -7.93
CA MET A 48 -0.14 -4.15 -8.81
C MET A 48 0.32 -2.69 -8.84
N ILE A 49 1.63 -2.47 -8.75
CA ILE A 49 2.22 -1.13 -8.82
C ILE A 49 3.23 -1.09 -9.97
N GLY A 50 2.96 -0.22 -10.96
CA GLY A 50 3.85 -0.09 -12.12
C GLY A 50 3.98 -1.39 -12.93
N GLY A 51 2.93 -2.20 -12.99
CA GLY A 51 2.92 -3.49 -13.67
C GLY A 51 3.58 -4.64 -12.89
N GLN A 52 4.01 -4.40 -11.64
CA GLN A 52 4.61 -5.42 -10.78
C GLN A 52 3.65 -5.83 -9.67
N ALA A 53 3.54 -7.14 -9.43
CA ALA A 53 2.78 -7.66 -8.31
C ALA A 53 3.53 -7.41 -7.00
N MET A 54 2.83 -6.81 -6.03
CA MET A 54 3.34 -6.66 -4.67
C MET A 54 3.06 -7.94 -3.90
N LEU A 55 4.06 -8.46 -3.21
CA LEU A 55 3.95 -9.75 -2.53
C LEU A 55 3.91 -9.55 -1.01
N PRO A 56 2.93 -10.13 -0.31
CA PRO A 56 2.74 -9.91 1.13
C PRO A 56 3.82 -10.60 2.00
N ASP A 57 4.57 -11.53 1.44
CA ASP A 57 5.71 -12.22 2.08
C ASP A 57 7.02 -11.45 1.97
N ARG A 58 7.08 -10.40 1.15
CA ARG A 58 8.22 -9.49 1.04
C ARG A 58 8.15 -8.37 2.08
N ASP A 59 9.30 -7.79 2.37
CA ASP A 59 9.34 -6.58 3.17
C ASP A 59 9.02 -5.32 2.32
N ILE A 60 8.69 -4.22 3.01
CA ILE A 60 8.37 -2.92 2.39
C ILE A 60 9.44 -2.51 1.36
N LEU A 61 10.72 -2.64 1.71
CA LEU A 61 11.81 -2.20 0.84
C LEU A 61 11.94 -3.09 -0.40
N GLU A 62 11.72 -4.40 -0.26
CA GLU A 62 11.74 -5.36 -1.37
C GLU A 62 10.60 -5.08 -2.36
N ASN A 63 9.38 -4.82 -1.86
CA ASN A 63 8.24 -4.49 -2.70
C ASN A 63 8.43 -3.13 -3.39
N ILE A 64 8.81 -2.08 -2.68
CA ILE A 64 9.09 -0.77 -3.31
C ILE A 64 10.19 -0.91 -4.37
N ALA A 65 11.25 -1.70 -4.10
CA ALA A 65 12.35 -1.89 -5.03
C ALA A 65 11.96 -2.68 -6.31
N SER A 66 10.94 -3.52 -6.24
CA SER A 66 10.42 -4.23 -7.41
C SER A 66 9.59 -3.33 -8.34
N SER A 67 9.11 -2.18 -7.84
CA SER A 67 8.28 -1.26 -8.61
C SER A 67 9.12 -0.26 -9.40
N PRO A 68 9.02 -0.20 -10.73
CA PRO A 68 9.71 0.80 -11.54
C PRO A 68 9.23 2.23 -11.25
N MET A 69 8.04 2.40 -10.68
CA MET A 69 7.49 3.71 -10.32
C MET A 69 8.13 4.33 -9.08
N HIS A 70 8.94 3.60 -8.33
CA HIS A 70 9.53 4.04 -7.06
C HIS A 70 11.07 3.98 -7.05
N SER A 71 11.71 3.89 -8.22
CA SER A 71 13.17 3.81 -8.32
C SER A 71 13.90 4.98 -7.66
N THR A 72 13.36 6.20 -7.77
CA THR A 72 13.90 7.41 -7.12
C THR A 72 13.77 7.31 -5.60
N LEU A 73 12.64 6.82 -5.08
CA LEU A 73 12.43 6.61 -3.64
C LEU A 73 13.41 5.57 -3.09
N VAL A 74 13.62 4.46 -3.81
CA VAL A 74 14.57 3.41 -3.41
C VAL A 74 15.99 3.94 -3.32
N ALA A 75 16.42 4.71 -4.31
CA ALA A 75 17.74 5.36 -4.30
C ALA A 75 17.85 6.28 -3.07
N ALA A 76 16.85 7.15 -2.84
CA ALA A 76 16.82 8.07 -1.72
C ALA A 76 16.84 7.38 -0.35
N LEU A 77 16.10 6.27 -0.17
CA LEU A 77 16.10 5.47 1.06
C LEU A 77 17.46 4.83 1.33
N LYS A 78 18.15 4.36 0.28
CA LYS A 78 19.51 3.78 0.39
C LYS A 78 20.55 4.86 0.71
N ASP A 79 20.54 5.96 -0.03
CA ASP A 79 21.50 7.06 0.11
C ASP A 79 21.39 7.79 1.45
N SER A 80 20.18 7.81 2.02
CA SER A 80 19.91 8.38 3.33
C SER A 80 20.25 7.44 4.51
N GLY A 81 20.47 6.15 4.24
CA GLY A 81 20.66 5.11 5.26
C GLY A 81 19.34 4.66 5.94
N VAL A 82 18.19 5.28 5.63
CA VAL A 82 16.88 4.96 6.25
C VAL A 82 16.39 3.57 5.86
N ALA A 83 16.85 3.03 4.72
CA ALA A 83 16.54 1.67 4.30
C ALA A 83 16.90 0.60 5.37
N ALA A 84 17.93 0.83 6.17
CA ALA A 84 18.32 -0.07 7.26
C ALA A 84 17.28 -0.10 8.39
N ALA A 85 16.64 1.03 8.69
CA ALA A 85 15.60 1.12 9.70
C ALA A 85 14.34 0.32 9.32
N LEU A 86 14.00 0.26 8.03
CA LEU A 86 12.87 -0.53 7.51
C LEU A 86 13.10 -2.05 7.58
N LYS A 87 14.34 -2.50 7.77
CA LYS A 87 14.70 -3.92 7.93
C LYS A 87 14.66 -4.41 9.37
N THR A 88 14.39 -3.54 10.32
CA THR A 88 14.25 -3.92 11.73
C THR A 88 12.94 -4.67 11.99
N ASN A 89 12.83 -5.34 13.14
CA ASN A 89 11.64 -6.12 13.53
C ASN A 89 10.45 -5.23 13.94
N GLY A 90 10.28 -4.07 13.31
CA GLY A 90 9.14 -3.16 13.52
C GLY A 90 8.02 -3.38 12.50
N GLN A 91 6.84 -2.84 12.83
CA GLN A 91 5.77 -2.66 11.86
C GLN A 91 5.75 -1.19 11.44
N PHE A 92 5.63 -0.95 10.14
CA PHE A 92 5.69 0.40 9.58
C PHE A 92 4.57 0.65 8.58
N THR A 93 4.19 1.90 8.45
CA THR A 93 3.40 2.39 7.32
C THR A 93 4.24 3.38 6.54
N VAL A 94 4.40 3.14 5.25
CA VAL A 94 5.21 4.00 4.38
C VAL A 94 4.30 4.69 3.36
N PHE A 95 4.34 6.02 3.36
CA PHE A 95 3.73 6.83 2.32
C PHE A 95 4.74 7.01 1.18
N ALA A 96 4.60 6.21 0.14
CA ALA A 96 5.58 6.07 -0.94
C ALA A 96 5.24 7.00 -2.12
N PRO A 97 5.96 8.11 -2.31
CA PRO A 97 5.78 8.96 -3.48
C PRO A 97 6.33 8.28 -4.74
N THR A 98 5.61 8.44 -5.86
CA THR A 98 6.06 7.96 -7.17
C THR A 98 7.25 8.76 -7.68
N ASN A 99 7.95 8.24 -8.71
CA ASN A 99 9.00 9.00 -9.40
C ASN A 99 8.49 10.35 -9.93
N ALA A 100 7.26 10.40 -10.44
CA ALA A 100 6.61 11.63 -10.88
C ALA A 100 6.41 12.62 -9.73
N ALA A 101 5.97 12.13 -8.57
CA ALA A 101 5.82 12.95 -7.36
C ALA A 101 7.16 13.52 -6.88
N MET A 102 8.24 12.75 -7.05
CA MET A 102 9.61 13.16 -6.65
C MET A 102 10.32 14.03 -7.70
N ALA A 103 9.77 14.15 -8.92
CA ALA A 103 10.35 14.98 -9.98
C ALA A 103 10.43 16.44 -9.54
N GLY A 104 11.59 17.06 -9.71
CA GLY A 104 11.83 18.47 -9.32
C GLY A 104 12.09 18.68 -7.82
N SER A 105 12.03 17.67 -6.99
CA SER A 105 12.50 17.78 -5.61
C SER A 105 14.01 17.61 -5.56
N THR A 106 14.71 18.72 -5.24
CA THR A 106 16.16 18.68 -5.10
C THR A 106 16.52 17.86 -3.87
N GLN A 107 17.23 16.79 -4.07
CA GLN A 107 17.69 15.89 -3.02
C GLN A 107 18.93 16.50 -2.33
N ASN A 108 18.72 17.42 -1.40
CA ASN A 108 19.83 17.87 -0.56
C ASN A 108 20.20 16.73 0.40
N LYS A 109 21.40 16.21 0.27
CA LYS A 109 21.89 15.07 1.05
C LYS A 109 21.79 15.29 2.57
N ALA A 110 21.97 16.52 3.03
CA ALA A 110 21.87 16.86 4.45
C ALA A 110 20.42 16.74 5.01
N THR A 111 19.41 16.88 4.16
CA THR A 111 18.00 16.80 4.56
C THR A 111 17.32 15.51 4.12
N LEU A 112 18.03 14.70 3.33
CA LEU A 112 17.46 13.49 2.72
C LEU A 112 17.00 12.47 3.79
N ALA A 113 17.81 12.23 4.81
CA ALA A 113 17.47 11.29 5.87
C ALA A 113 16.20 11.74 6.64
N ARG A 114 16.06 13.04 6.93
CA ARG A 114 14.87 13.60 7.55
C ARG A 114 13.63 13.41 6.68
N ARG A 115 13.73 13.73 5.38
CA ARG A 115 12.63 13.56 4.42
C ARG A 115 12.19 12.11 4.31
N MET A 116 13.14 11.18 4.18
CA MET A 116 12.83 9.76 4.07
C MET A 116 12.21 9.20 5.36
N SER A 117 12.74 9.58 6.53
CA SER A 117 12.16 9.19 7.81
C SER A 117 10.78 9.81 8.07
N TYR A 118 10.49 10.97 7.48
CA TYR A 118 9.19 11.62 7.57
C TYR A 118 8.09 10.89 6.81
N LEU A 119 8.43 10.15 5.75
CA LEU A 119 7.50 9.31 4.99
C LEU A 119 7.13 8.00 5.70
N ILE A 120 7.77 7.70 6.83
CA ILE A 120 7.61 6.46 7.58
C ILE A 120 6.90 6.73 8.90
N VAL A 121 5.82 6.02 9.15
CA VAL A 121 5.07 6.05 10.40
C VAL A 121 5.23 4.71 11.09
N PRO A 122 5.73 4.67 12.34
CA PRO A 122 5.74 3.43 13.13
C PRO A 122 4.31 2.95 13.38
N GLY A 123 4.07 1.66 13.17
CA GLY A 123 2.75 1.05 13.26
C GLY A 123 2.17 0.65 11.91
N LYS A 124 1.12 -0.15 11.97
CA LYS A 124 0.41 -0.66 10.79
C LYS A 124 -0.94 0.04 10.66
N TYR A 125 -1.03 0.97 9.73
CA TYR A 125 -2.22 1.77 9.46
C TYR A 125 -2.72 1.49 8.04
N ASP A 126 -3.61 0.50 7.89
CA ASP A 126 -4.35 0.30 6.66
C ASP A 126 -5.45 1.36 6.49
N SER A 127 -6.10 1.38 5.35
CA SER A 127 -7.15 2.35 5.04
C SER A 127 -8.28 2.32 6.08
N GLN A 128 -8.64 1.14 6.57
CA GLN A 128 -9.65 1.00 7.61
C GLN A 128 -9.19 1.55 8.97
N ALA A 129 -7.93 1.32 9.35
CA ALA A 129 -7.36 1.89 10.57
C ALA A 129 -7.28 3.42 10.47
N LEU A 130 -6.87 3.95 9.31
CA LEU A 130 -6.88 5.40 9.07
C LEU A 130 -8.29 5.98 9.18
N LEU A 131 -9.28 5.35 8.56
CA LEU A 131 -10.70 5.78 8.64
C LEU A 131 -11.22 5.78 10.08
N ARG A 132 -10.93 4.72 10.86
CA ARG A 132 -11.31 4.67 12.28
C ARG A 132 -10.69 5.83 13.06
N LEU A 133 -9.38 6.04 12.92
CA LEU A 133 -8.68 7.13 13.59
C LEU A 133 -9.22 8.51 13.20
N ILE A 134 -9.51 8.74 11.91
CA ILE A 134 -10.10 9.99 11.43
C ILE A 134 -11.47 10.22 12.11
N ASN A 135 -12.33 9.21 12.16
CA ASN A 135 -13.65 9.32 12.76
C ASN A 135 -13.59 9.54 14.27
N GLU A 136 -12.71 8.82 14.98
CA GLU A 136 -12.53 8.91 16.44
C GLU A 136 -11.89 10.25 16.87
N SER A 137 -11.10 10.85 15.98
CA SER A 137 -10.38 12.11 16.25
C SER A 137 -11.09 13.36 15.72
N GLY A 138 -12.38 13.26 15.36
CA GLY A 138 -13.17 14.40 14.92
C GLY A 138 -12.84 14.90 13.50
N GLY A 139 -12.39 13.99 12.61
CA GLY A 139 -12.18 14.26 11.19
C GLY A 139 -10.71 14.34 10.76
N GLU A 140 -9.76 14.37 11.70
CA GLU A 140 -8.32 14.41 11.40
C GLU A 140 -7.55 13.45 12.30
N ALA A 141 -6.83 12.48 11.69
CA ALA A 141 -5.94 11.58 12.40
C ALA A 141 -4.49 12.07 12.33
N ARG A 142 -3.87 12.26 13.50
CA ARG A 142 -2.47 12.66 13.62
C ARG A 142 -1.57 11.45 13.73
N LEU A 143 -0.66 11.29 12.78
CA LEU A 143 0.28 10.18 12.68
C LEU A 143 1.69 10.70 12.98
N ARG A 144 2.33 10.16 14.01
CA ARG A 144 3.71 10.53 14.34
C ARG A 144 4.68 9.78 13.42
N THR A 145 5.55 10.51 12.74
CA THR A 145 6.54 9.93 11.83
C THR A 145 7.79 9.44 12.55
N ALA A 146 8.58 8.62 11.88
CA ALA A 146 9.88 8.15 12.39
C ALA A 146 10.90 9.28 12.53
N GLU A 147 10.74 10.37 11.80
CA GLU A 147 11.53 11.60 11.95
C GLU A 147 11.18 12.36 13.24
N GLY A 148 9.97 12.16 13.76
CA GLY A 148 9.43 12.83 14.95
C GLY A 148 8.41 13.93 14.65
N GLY A 149 8.20 14.27 13.38
CA GLY A 149 7.16 15.19 12.95
C GLY A 149 5.79 14.51 12.87
N THR A 150 4.81 15.23 12.35
CA THR A 150 3.41 14.77 12.28
C THR A 150 2.86 14.84 10.86
N LEU A 151 2.24 13.77 10.41
CA LEU A 151 1.35 13.74 9.25
C LEU A 151 -0.11 13.78 9.73
N VAL A 152 -0.97 14.45 9.01
CA VAL A 152 -2.41 14.52 9.29
C VAL A 152 -3.17 13.83 8.17
N ALA A 153 -3.81 12.71 8.48
CA ALA A 153 -4.72 12.04 7.56
C ALA A 153 -6.14 12.57 7.77
N ARG A 154 -6.85 12.86 6.69
CA ARG A 154 -8.24 13.32 6.71
C ARG A 154 -8.99 12.85 5.47
N MET A 155 -10.32 12.89 5.53
CA MET A 155 -11.15 12.63 4.37
C MET A 155 -11.13 13.81 3.39
N ASN A 156 -11.01 13.49 2.11
CA ASN A 156 -11.22 14.39 0.99
C ASN A 156 -12.37 13.84 0.13
N GLY A 157 -13.58 14.23 0.46
CA GLY A 157 -14.79 13.63 -0.09
C GLY A 157 -15.17 12.32 0.63
N PRO A 158 -16.13 11.54 0.07
CA PRO A 158 -16.72 10.40 0.77
C PRO A 158 -15.84 9.16 0.84
N THR A 159 -14.85 9.02 -0.05
CA THR A 159 -14.09 7.78 -0.22
C THR A 159 -12.58 7.94 -0.26
N ASN A 160 -12.07 9.18 -0.34
CA ASN A 160 -10.64 9.43 -0.50
C ASN A 160 -10.01 9.92 0.81
N ILE A 161 -8.88 9.35 1.19
CA ILE A 161 -8.05 9.82 2.29
C ILE A 161 -6.88 10.59 1.70
N VAL A 162 -6.64 11.78 2.22
CA VAL A 162 -5.47 12.59 1.92
C VAL A 162 -4.59 12.70 3.15
N VAL A 163 -3.29 12.84 2.92
CA VAL A 163 -2.32 13.05 3.98
C VAL A 163 -1.70 14.42 3.81
N MET A 164 -1.72 15.20 4.87
CA MET A 164 -1.18 16.56 4.92
C MET A 164 0.10 16.59 5.74
N ASP A 165 1.09 17.28 5.25
CA ASP A 165 2.34 17.53 5.96
C ASP A 165 2.26 18.79 6.85
N GLU A 166 3.32 19.02 7.64
CA GLU A 166 3.42 20.18 8.54
C GLU A 166 3.52 21.53 7.82
N LYS A 167 3.75 21.52 6.50
CA LYS A 167 3.74 22.73 5.66
C LYS A 167 2.37 23.02 5.06
N GLY A 168 1.37 22.18 5.34
CA GLY A 168 0.04 22.25 4.78
C GLY A 168 -0.08 21.70 3.35
N SER A 169 0.97 21.04 2.82
CA SER A 169 0.88 20.38 1.52
C SER A 169 0.12 19.07 1.69
N THR A 170 -0.79 18.79 0.77
CA THR A 170 -1.63 17.61 0.78
C THR A 170 -1.23 16.65 -0.33
N ALA A 171 -1.11 15.37 -0.01
CA ALA A 171 -0.89 14.28 -0.94
C ALA A 171 -2.12 13.37 -0.97
N ASP A 172 -2.60 13.01 -2.15
CA ASP A 172 -3.64 12.01 -2.33
C ASP A 172 -3.03 10.60 -2.26
N ILE A 173 -3.73 9.67 -1.62
CA ILE A 173 -3.35 8.26 -1.64
C ILE A 173 -3.92 7.66 -2.92
N ALA A 174 -3.05 7.39 -3.89
CA ALA A 174 -3.42 6.83 -5.18
C ALA A 174 -3.64 5.31 -5.14
N ILE A 175 -2.86 4.60 -4.30
CA ILE A 175 -3.01 3.15 -4.09
C ILE A 175 -2.92 2.88 -2.59
N TYR A 176 -3.96 2.22 -2.09
CA TYR A 176 -4.09 1.86 -0.67
C TYR A 176 -3.60 0.44 -0.40
N ASP A 177 -3.22 0.20 0.83
CA ASP A 177 -3.17 -1.14 1.46
C ASP A 177 -2.29 -2.17 0.74
N VAL A 178 -1.12 -1.75 0.26
CA VAL A 178 -0.11 -2.72 -0.14
C VAL A 178 0.44 -3.36 1.13
N ARG A 179 0.06 -4.61 1.35
CA ARG A 179 0.43 -5.35 2.56
C ARG A 179 1.78 -6.02 2.37
N ASP A 180 2.65 -5.81 3.36
CA ASP A 180 3.99 -6.35 3.40
C ASP A 180 4.21 -7.13 4.70
N ARG A 181 5.22 -7.98 4.72
CA ARG A 181 5.57 -8.75 5.92
C ARG A 181 5.81 -7.85 7.15
N ASN A 182 6.41 -6.69 6.98
CA ASN A 182 6.75 -5.74 8.04
C ASN A 182 5.94 -4.44 7.99
N GLY A 183 4.80 -4.39 7.28
CA GLY A 183 3.94 -3.22 7.33
C GLY A 183 3.00 -3.03 6.17
N ILE A 184 2.78 -1.76 5.83
CA ILE A 184 1.87 -1.33 4.76
C ILE A 184 2.52 -0.21 3.96
N ILE A 185 2.31 -0.21 2.64
CA ILE A 185 2.65 0.89 1.77
C ILE A 185 1.36 1.54 1.26
N HIS A 186 1.31 2.87 1.32
CA HIS A 186 0.35 3.71 0.60
C HIS A 186 1.09 4.53 -0.44
N VAL A 187 0.72 4.38 -1.70
CA VAL A 187 1.33 5.17 -2.79
C VAL A 187 0.68 6.54 -2.82
N VAL A 188 1.52 7.58 -2.82
CA VAL A 188 1.06 8.97 -2.83
C VAL A 188 1.53 9.72 -4.08
N ASP A 189 0.74 10.69 -4.50
CA ASP A 189 0.95 11.49 -5.70
C ASP A 189 1.90 12.68 -5.48
N ARG A 190 2.29 12.95 -4.21
CA ARG A 190 3.13 14.09 -3.83
C ARG A 190 4.09 13.72 -2.71
N VAL A 191 5.27 14.34 -2.69
CA VAL A 191 6.22 14.23 -1.58
C VAL A 191 5.73 15.03 -0.38
N LEU A 192 5.69 14.38 0.79
CA LEU A 192 5.41 15.01 2.07
C LEU A 192 6.71 15.44 2.73
N GLU A 193 6.73 16.64 3.29
CA GLU A 193 7.95 17.25 3.81
C GLU A 193 7.81 17.73 5.26
N PRO A 194 8.79 17.45 6.13
CA PRO A 194 8.80 17.97 7.49
C PRO A 194 9.06 19.49 7.50
N ASN A 195 8.67 20.15 8.58
CA ASN A 195 9.04 21.55 8.83
C ASN A 195 10.57 21.72 8.88
N GLY A 196 11.04 22.92 8.49
CA GLY A 196 12.46 23.26 8.51
C GLY A 196 13.30 22.68 7.36
N VAL A 197 12.69 21.95 6.42
CA VAL A 197 13.31 21.58 5.15
C VAL A 197 12.81 22.54 4.07
N ALA A 198 13.71 23.39 3.55
CA ALA A 198 13.35 24.31 2.47
C ALA A 198 12.94 23.54 1.22
N ARG A 199 11.79 23.93 0.63
CA ARG A 199 11.40 23.50 -0.71
C ARG A 199 12.35 24.17 -1.70
N GLN A 200 13.36 23.46 -2.18
CA GLN A 200 14.15 23.94 -3.30
C GLN A 200 13.37 23.62 -4.57
N VAL A 201 12.77 24.64 -5.15
CA VAL A 201 12.25 24.59 -6.52
C VAL A 201 13.46 24.67 -7.43
N ALA A 202 13.63 23.68 -8.32
CA ALA A 202 14.62 23.79 -9.37
C ALA A 202 14.25 25.01 -10.23
N VAL A 203 15.08 26.06 -10.17
CA VAL A 203 14.98 27.20 -11.09
C VAL A 203 15.68 26.75 -12.36
N ASN A 204 14.90 26.55 -13.43
CA ASN A 204 15.40 26.37 -14.79
C ASN A 204 16.03 27.65 -15.30
#